data_3e923d37f961a3e3485d383acb709b6a
#
_entry.id   3e923d37f961a3e3485d383acb709b6a
#
_cell.length_a   1.000
_cell.length_b   1.000
_cell.length_c   1.000
_cell.angle_alpha   90.00
_cell.angle_beta   90.00
_cell.angle_gamma   90.00
#
_symmetry.space_group_name_H-M   'P 1'
#
loop_
_entity.id
_entity.type
_entity.pdbx_description
1 polymer ?
#
loop_
_entity_poly.entity_id
_entity_poly.type
_entity_poly.pdbx_seq_one_letter_code
_entity_poly.pdbx_strand_id
1 'polypeptide(L)'
;MRILYGAVGEGLGHAMRSRVVAEHLIARGHEVKMAASGQALPYFREHLPDVEEIWGLSFVLEHGNVKAWKTLSANVRGAARGVPEDWRRGAALARGFAPELALTDFDGFTYLYAKRHRLPVIRIHNIQMVDRCPHDKTTLR
;
A
#
# COMPACT_ATOMS: atom_id res chain seq x y z
N MET A 1 15.46 2.77 12.63
CA MET A 1 14.76 1.56 12.11
C MET A 1 14.54 1.72 10.63
N ARG A 2 14.61 0.61 9.90
CA ARG A 2 14.24 0.55 8.47
C ARG A 2 12.79 0.10 8.35
N ILE A 3 11.97 0.94 7.74
CA ILE A 3 10.52 0.77 7.67
C ILE A 3 10.09 0.64 6.21
N LEU A 4 9.46 -0.47 5.85
CA LEU A 4 8.77 -0.62 4.57
C LEU A 4 7.33 -0.14 4.74
N TYR A 5 6.94 0.90 4.00
CA TYR A 5 5.61 1.48 4.10
C TYR A 5 4.86 1.36 2.77
N GLY A 6 3.86 0.50 2.71
CA GLY A 6 3.00 0.33 1.54
C GLY A 6 1.74 1.16 1.59
N ALA A 7 1.43 1.81 0.49
CA ALA A 7 0.19 2.55 0.33
C ALA A 7 -0.51 2.16 -0.96
N VAL A 8 -1.86 2.02 -0.87
CA VAL A 8 -2.69 1.71 -2.04
C VAL A 8 -2.57 2.78 -3.12
N GLY A 9 -2.53 2.33 -4.36
CA GLY A 9 -2.37 3.21 -5.53
C GLY A 9 -3.62 4.00 -5.95
N GLU A 10 -4.78 3.67 -5.40
CA GLU A 10 -6.06 4.25 -5.76
C GLU A 10 -6.48 5.35 -4.79
N GLY A 11 -6.60 6.56 -5.36
CA GLY A 11 -7.04 7.75 -4.62
C GLY A 11 -5.93 8.48 -3.85
N LEU A 12 -5.83 9.78 -4.09
CA LEU A 12 -4.81 10.63 -3.46
C LEU A 12 -4.97 10.79 -1.94
N GLY A 13 -6.15 10.51 -1.37
CA GLY A 13 -6.37 10.61 0.07
C GLY A 13 -5.49 9.68 0.90
N HIS A 14 -5.30 8.44 0.43
CA HIS A 14 -4.35 7.50 1.03
C HIS A 14 -2.91 7.98 0.86
N ALA A 15 -2.55 8.43 -0.33
CA ALA A 15 -1.20 8.93 -0.63
C ALA A 15 -0.83 10.13 0.24
N MET A 16 -1.71 11.12 0.37
CA MET A 16 -1.50 12.32 1.19
C MET A 16 -1.31 11.97 2.67
N ARG A 17 -2.17 11.12 3.23
CA ARG A 17 -2.05 10.65 4.61
C ARG A 17 -0.75 9.88 4.84
N SER A 18 -0.44 8.93 3.98
CA SER A 18 0.76 8.10 4.10
C SER A 18 2.03 8.92 3.95
N ARG A 19 2.04 9.97 3.11
CA ARG A 19 3.15 10.92 3.02
C ARG A 19 3.42 11.60 4.35
N VAL A 20 2.39 12.17 4.99
CA VAL A 20 2.57 12.86 6.28
C VAL A 20 3.17 11.93 7.34
N VAL A 21 2.71 10.68 7.39
CA VAL A 21 3.26 9.68 8.31
C VAL A 21 4.72 9.35 7.95
N ALA A 22 5.03 9.15 6.67
CA ALA A 22 6.39 8.85 6.22
C ALA A 22 7.36 10.00 6.53
N GLU A 23 6.99 11.24 6.21
CA GLU A 23 7.78 12.44 6.53
C GLU A 23 8.04 12.56 8.04
N HIS A 24 7.03 12.30 8.86
CA HIS A 24 7.19 12.32 10.32
C HIS A 24 8.17 11.24 10.81
N LEU A 25 8.12 10.05 10.26
CA LEU A 25 9.05 8.97 10.61
C LEU A 25 10.48 9.29 10.17
N ILE A 26 10.65 9.84 8.96
CA ILE A 26 11.95 10.27 8.45
C ILE A 26 12.53 11.38 9.34
N ALA A 27 11.72 12.37 9.72
CA ALA A 27 12.15 13.45 10.62
C ALA A 27 12.58 12.94 12.01
N ARG A 28 12.11 11.77 12.42
CA ARG A 28 12.54 11.07 13.65
C ARG A 28 13.75 10.16 13.47
N GLY A 29 14.40 10.21 12.32
CA GLY A 29 15.63 9.45 12.05
C GLY A 29 15.39 7.98 11.66
N HIS A 30 14.17 7.63 11.19
CA HIS A 30 13.91 6.33 10.58
C HIS A 30 14.21 6.37 9.09
N GLU A 31 14.70 5.26 8.55
CA GLU A 31 14.80 5.05 7.12
C GLU A 31 13.47 4.49 6.62
N VAL A 32 12.79 5.20 5.74
CA VAL A 32 11.48 4.80 5.20
C VAL A 32 11.59 4.56 3.71
N LYS A 33 11.27 3.34 3.28
CA LYS A 33 11.08 3.00 1.87
C LYS A 33 9.58 2.86 1.60
N MET A 34 9.06 3.70 0.72
CA MET A 34 7.67 3.62 0.28
C MET A 34 7.52 2.53 -0.78
N ALA A 35 6.42 1.77 -0.70
CA ALA A 35 5.98 0.86 -1.74
C ALA A 35 4.63 1.35 -2.27
N ALA A 36 4.55 1.68 -3.55
CA ALA A 36 3.36 2.30 -4.12
C ALA A 36 3.09 1.86 -5.57
N SER A 37 1.84 1.98 -5.97
CA SER A 37 1.37 1.71 -7.33
C SER A 37 0.47 2.84 -7.84
N GLY A 38 0.00 2.74 -9.07
CA GLY A 38 -1.04 3.61 -9.64
C GLY A 38 -0.77 5.10 -9.46
N GLN A 39 -1.80 5.84 -9.07
CA GLN A 39 -1.74 7.31 -8.91
C GLN A 39 -0.86 7.77 -7.73
N ALA A 40 -0.68 6.94 -6.72
CA ALA A 40 0.14 7.27 -5.57
C ALA A 40 1.64 7.27 -5.89
N LEU A 41 2.07 6.46 -6.86
CA LEU A 41 3.47 6.32 -7.22
C LEU A 41 4.15 7.64 -7.67
N PRO A 42 3.64 8.38 -8.68
CA PRO A 42 4.24 9.65 -9.07
C PRO A 42 4.19 10.67 -7.94
N TYR A 43 3.10 10.71 -7.17
CA TYR A 43 2.97 11.60 -6.04
C TYR A 43 4.05 11.36 -4.97
N PHE A 44 4.34 10.11 -4.62
CA PHE A 44 5.38 9.82 -3.65
C PHE A 44 6.79 10.10 -4.20
N ARG A 45 7.03 9.81 -5.48
CA ARG A 45 8.33 10.08 -6.13
C ARG A 45 8.68 11.57 -6.15
N GLU A 46 7.68 12.44 -6.18
CA GLU A 46 7.86 13.89 -6.10
C GLU A 46 8.25 14.36 -4.68
N HIS A 47 7.80 13.65 -3.64
CA HIS A 47 7.87 14.15 -2.27
C HIS A 47 8.78 13.34 -1.33
N LEU A 48 9.10 12.11 -1.67
CA LEU A 48 9.85 11.20 -0.81
C LEU A 48 11.10 10.64 -1.52
N PRO A 49 12.20 10.45 -0.79
CA PRO A 49 13.49 10.10 -1.41
C PRO A 49 13.58 8.66 -1.92
N ASP A 50 12.83 7.73 -1.35
CA ASP A 50 12.97 6.30 -1.63
C ASP A 50 11.60 5.64 -1.82
N VAL A 51 11.24 5.42 -3.10
CA VAL A 51 9.93 4.88 -3.50
C VAL A 51 10.09 3.71 -4.45
N GLU A 52 9.68 2.55 -4.00
CA GLU A 52 9.62 1.32 -4.77
C GLU A 52 8.28 1.20 -5.50
N GLU A 53 8.33 0.89 -6.78
CA GLU A 53 7.13 0.62 -7.56
C GLU A 53 6.70 -0.83 -7.36
N ILE A 54 5.44 -1.01 -7.01
CA ILE A 54 4.82 -2.33 -6.83
C ILE A 54 3.60 -2.45 -7.75
N TRP A 55 3.21 -3.68 -8.02
CA TRP A 55 1.91 -3.92 -8.64
C TRP A 55 0.80 -3.70 -7.59
N GLY A 56 -0.23 -2.98 -7.97
CA GLY A 56 -1.39 -2.72 -7.13
C GLY A 56 -2.70 -3.04 -7.86
N LEU A 57 -3.72 -3.35 -7.08
CA LEU A 57 -5.07 -3.45 -7.61
C LEU A 57 -5.51 -2.08 -8.15
N SER A 58 -6.16 -2.08 -9.29
CA SER A 58 -6.72 -0.88 -9.90
C SER A 58 -8.22 -1.03 -10.15
N PHE A 59 -8.95 0.09 -10.08
CA PHE A 59 -10.37 0.12 -10.42
C PHE A 59 -10.58 0.69 -11.81
N VAL A 60 -11.34 -0.03 -12.65
CA VAL A 60 -11.77 0.50 -13.94
C VAL A 60 -13.04 1.31 -13.73
N LEU A 61 -12.92 2.62 -13.89
CA LEU A 61 -14.03 3.57 -13.76
C LEU A 61 -14.54 3.96 -15.14
N GLU A 62 -15.85 3.87 -15.34
CA GLU A 62 -16.52 4.42 -16.53
C GLU A 62 -17.70 5.28 -16.08
N HIS A 63 -17.70 6.52 -16.45
CA HIS A 63 -18.73 7.52 -16.05
C HIS A 63 -18.90 7.59 -14.51
N GLY A 64 -17.80 7.54 -13.76
CA GLY A 64 -17.81 7.60 -12.31
C GLY A 64 -18.22 6.30 -11.58
N ASN A 65 -18.56 5.23 -12.31
CA ASN A 65 -18.95 3.94 -11.74
C ASN A 65 -17.87 2.88 -11.91
N VAL A 66 -17.62 2.11 -10.87
CA VAL A 66 -16.72 0.95 -10.92
C VAL A 66 -17.35 -0.15 -11.78
N LYS A 67 -16.66 -0.57 -12.84
CA LYS A 67 -17.06 -1.70 -13.68
C LYS A 67 -16.45 -2.99 -13.14
N ALA A 68 -17.18 -3.69 -12.30
CA ALA A 68 -16.69 -4.87 -11.56
C ALA A 68 -16.01 -5.91 -12.47
N TRP A 69 -16.62 -6.30 -13.58
CA TRP A 69 -16.07 -7.30 -14.49
C TRP A 69 -14.81 -6.81 -15.23
N LYS A 70 -14.79 -5.55 -15.68
CA LYS A 70 -13.60 -4.97 -16.30
C LYS A 70 -12.46 -4.83 -15.29
N THR A 71 -12.78 -4.40 -14.07
CA THR A 71 -11.85 -4.34 -12.95
C THR A 71 -11.25 -5.72 -12.66
N LEU A 72 -12.08 -6.74 -12.52
CA LEU A 72 -11.61 -8.11 -12.27
C LEU A 72 -10.69 -8.60 -13.39
N SER A 73 -11.11 -8.46 -14.66
CA SER A 73 -10.32 -8.94 -15.80
C SER A 73 -8.98 -8.18 -15.95
N ALA A 74 -8.98 -6.88 -15.69
CA ALA A 74 -7.76 -6.06 -15.71
C ALA A 74 -6.79 -6.49 -14.58
N ASN A 75 -7.30 -6.69 -13.38
CA ASN A 75 -6.49 -7.12 -12.24
C ASN A 75 -5.94 -8.55 -12.42
N VAL A 76 -6.73 -9.50 -12.95
CA VAL A 76 -6.25 -10.87 -13.24
C VAL A 76 -5.11 -10.84 -14.27
N ARG A 77 -5.26 -10.08 -15.36
CA ARG A 77 -4.20 -9.94 -16.38
C ARG A 77 -2.97 -9.23 -15.80
N GLY A 78 -3.17 -8.17 -15.03
CA GLY A 78 -2.10 -7.43 -14.36
C GLY A 78 -1.34 -8.28 -13.36
N ALA A 79 -2.05 -9.07 -12.55
CA ALA A 79 -1.47 -9.94 -11.54
C ALA A 79 -0.54 -11.00 -12.14
N ALA A 80 -0.85 -11.53 -13.31
CA ALA A 80 -0.03 -12.55 -13.97
C ALA A 80 1.42 -12.09 -14.24
N ARG A 81 1.63 -10.77 -14.40
CA ARG A 81 2.96 -10.16 -14.58
C ARG A 81 3.43 -9.45 -13.31
N GLY A 82 2.55 -8.72 -12.65
CA GLY A 82 2.87 -7.88 -11.51
C GLY A 82 3.29 -8.69 -10.28
N VAL A 83 2.57 -9.76 -9.97
CA VAL A 83 2.90 -10.59 -8.78
C VAL A 83 4.29 -11.23 -8.84
N PRO A 84 4.72 -11.87 -9.94
CA PRO A 84 6.09 -12.36 -10.06
C PRO A 84 7.16 -11.27 -9.99
N GLU A 85 6.86 -10.07 -10.52
CA GLU A 85 7.74 -8.92 -10.44
C GLU A 85 7.88 -8.42 -9.00
N ASP A 86 6.77 -8.24 -8.29
CA ASP A 86 6.76 -7.87 -6.88
C ASP A 86 7.50 -8.87 -6.00
N TRP A 87 7.42 -10.15 -6.35
CA TRP A 87 8.17 -11.20 -5.65
C TRP A 87 9.68 -11.04 -5.82
N ARG A 88 10.15 -10.72 -7.03
CA ARG A 88 11.56 -10.42 -7.30
C ARG A 88 12.02 -9.14 -6.58
N ARG A 89 11.20 -8.09 -6.60
CA ARG A 89 11.45 -6.83 -5.87
C ARG A 89 11.49 -7.08 -4.36
N GLY A 90 10.56 -7.87 -3.82
CA GLY A 90 10.57 -8.27 -2.42
C GLY A 90 11.86 -8.98 -2.01
N ALA A 91 12.40 -9.85 -2.86
CA ALA A 91 13.68 -10.49 -2.61
C ALA A 91 14.86 -9.50 -2.66
N ALA A 92 14.83 -8.51 -3.55
CA ALA A 92 15.83 -7.44 -3.60
C ALA A 92 15.75 -6.53 -2.36
N LEU A 93 14.53 -6.16 -1.94
CA LEU A 93 14.27 -5.43 -0.70
C LEU A 93 14.84 -6.13 0.53
N ALA A 94 14.65 -7.46 0.62
CA ALA A 94 15.15 -8.23 1.75
C ALA A 94 16.68 -8.22 1.84
N ARG A 95 17.37 -8.22 0.69
CA ARG A 95 18.84 -8.20 0.63
C ARG A 95 19.43 -6.81 0.78
N GLY A 96 18.80 -5.80 0.18
CA GLY A 96 19.32 -4.44 0.14
C GLY A 96 18.87 -3.57 1.31
N PHE A 97 17.56 -3.41 1.48
CA PHE A 97 17.00 -2.54 2.51
C PHE A 97 16.80 -3.25 3.86
N ALA A 98 16.48 -4.55 3.85
CA ALA A 98 16.25 -5.37 5.03
C ALA A 98 15.35 -4.69 6.08
N PRO A 99 14.06 -4.44 5.79
CA PRO A 99 13.16 -3.74 6.68
C PRO A 99 12.97 -4.49 8.01
N GLU A 100 12.78 -3.74 9.10
CA GLU A 100 12.57 -4.24 10.45
C GLU A 100 11.10 -4.14 10.87
N LEU A 101 10.33 -3.27 10.21
CA LEU A 101 8.92 -3.02 10.45
C LEU A 101 8.22 -2.78 9.11
N ALA A 102 6.99 -3.25 9.00
CA ALA A 102 6.12 -2.92 7.88
C ALA A 102 4.93 -2.06 8.33
N LEU A 103 4.68 -0.99 7.60
CA LEU A 103 3.44 -0.22 7.67
C LEU A 103 2.63 -0.46 6.41
N THR A 104 1.31 -0.63 6.51
CA THR A 104 0.45 -0.78 5.34
C THR A 104 -0.79 0.08 5.44
N ASP A 105 -1.03 0.86 4.40
CA ASP A 105 -2.27 1.59 4.17
C ASP A 105 -3.01 0.98 2.98
N PHE A 106 -3.75 -0.10 3.24
CA PHE A 106 -4.54 -0.84 2.26
C PHE A 106 -3.73 -1.50 1.12
N ASP A 107 -2.44 -1.72 1.34
CA ASP A 107 -1.55 -2.35 0.37
C ASP A 107 -1.35 -3.84 0.66
N GLY A 108 -1.45 -4.66 -0.38
CA GLY A 108 -1.31 -6.11 -0.28
C GLY A 108 0.14 -6.59 -0.31
N PHE A 109 1.00 -5.96 -1.11
CA PHE A 109 2.40 -6.37 -1.27
C PHE A 109 3.15 -6.30 0.07
N THR A 110 3.11 -5.14 0.72
CA THR A 110 3.82 -4.92 1.98
C THR A 110 3.32 -5.85 3.08
N TYR A 111 2.01 -6.12 3.13
CA TYR A 111 1.45 -7.08 4.07
C TYR A 111 1.97 -8.51 3.83
N LEU A 112 1.93 -8.98 2.58
CA LEU A 112 2.40 -10.32 2.22
C LEU A 112 3.92 -10.46 2.42
N TYR A 113 4.67 -9.43 2.04
CA TYR A 113 6.10 -9.34 2.30
C TYR A 113 6.42 -9.50 3.79
N ALA A 114 5.74 -8.72 4.64
CA ALA A 114 5.94 -8.77 6.08
C ALA A 114 5.61 -10.15 6.67
N LYS A 115 4.50 -10.75 6.24
CA LYS A 115 4.13 -12.11 6.68
C LYS A 115 5.17 -13.15 6.32
N ARG A 116 5.70 -13.10 5.09
CA ARG A 116 6.74 -14.03 4.65
C ARG A 116 8.04 -13.88 5.43
N HIS A 117 8.42 -12.65 5.73
CA HIS A 117 9.67 -12.34 6.43
C HIS A 117 9.50 -12.24 7.96
N ARG A 118 8.30 -12.55 8.48
CA ARG A 118 7.96 -12.50 9.91
C ARG A 118 8.23 -11.14 10.55
N LEU A 119 8.01 -10.07 9.80
CA LEU A 119 8.13 -8.71 10.31
C LEU A 119 6.87 -8.30 11.09
N PRO A 120 7.03 -7.47 12.12
CA PRO A 120 5.89 -6.78 12.73
C PRO A 120 5.17 -5.91 11.67
N VAL A 121 3.83 -5.87 11.74
CA VAL A 121 3.00 -5.11 10.80
C VAL A 121 2.08 -4.17 11.57
N ILE A 122 2.10 -2.90 11.21
CA ILE A 122 1.13 -1.90 11.65
C ILE A 122 0.25 -1.52 10.45
N ARG A 123 -1.07 -1.56 10.65
CA ARG A 123 -2.04 -1.16 9.63
C ARG A 123 -2.59 0.23 9.92
N ILE A 124 -2.58 1.09 8.91
CA ILE A 124 -3.06 2.47 9.01
C ILE A 124 -4.27 2.62 8.08
N HIS A 125 -5.44 2.24 8.55
CA HIS A 125 -6.69 2.38 7.79
C HIS A 125 -7.93 2.41 8.68
N ASN A 126 -9.03 2.94 8.16
CA ASN A 126 -10.27 3.16 8.92
C ASN A 126 -11.24 1.97 8.91
N ILE A 127 -11.02 0.95 8.08
CA ILE A 127 -12.00 -0.14 7.90
C ILE A 127 -12.23 -0.94 9.19
N GLN A 128 -11.25 -0.99 10.08
CA GLN A 128 -11.37 -1.65 11.38
C GLN A 128 -12.32 -0.91 12.33
N MET A 129 -12.64 0.35 12.07
CA MET A 129 -13.65 1.07 12.86
C MET A 129 -15.03 0.44 12.70
N VAL A 130 -15.33 -0.10 11.52
CA VAL A 130 -16.62 -0.77 11.23
C VAL A 130 -16.75 -2.07 12.02
N ASP A 131 -15.62 -2.78 12.25
CA ASP A 131 -15.60 -4.07 12.95
C ASP A 131 -15.41 -3.93 14.46
N ARG A 132 -14.64 -2.92 14.89
CA ARG A 132 -14.14 -2.79 16.28
C ARG A 132 -14.82 -1.71 17.11
N CYS A 133 -15.46 -0.73 16.48
CA CYS A 133 -16.13 0.36 17.20
C CYS A 133 -17.63 0.09 17.29
N PRO A 134 -18.25 0.38 18.45
CA PRO A 134 -19.70 0.37 18.55
C PRO A 134 -20.31 1.36 17.54
N HIS A 135 -21.23 0.91 16.73
CA HIS A 135 -21.98 1.75 15.81
C HIS A 135 -23.47 1.46 15.92
N ASP A 136 -24.28 2.46 15.71
CA ASP A 136 -25.72 2.32 15.76
C ASP A 136 -26.20 1.52 14.54
N LYS A 137 -26.95 0.44 14.79
CA LYS A 137 -27.51 -0.46 13.74
C LYS A 137 -28.45 0.25 12.77
N THR A 138 -28.92 1.44 13.12
CA THR A 138 -29.79 2.26 12.27
C THR A 138 -29.05 2.94 11.11
N THR A 139 -27.73 3.07 11.19
CA THR A 139 -26.91 3.75 10.18
C THR A 139 -26.54 2.86 8.99
N LEU A 140 -26.82 1.54 9.06
CA LEU A 140 -26.47 0.55 8.03
C LEU A 140 -27.66 0.11 7.15
N ARG A 141 -28.75 0.90 7.08
CA ARG A 141 -29.89 0.64 6.17
C ARG A 141 -29.84 1.50 4.92
#